data_7fcef776158bd4ad36e99e2721ab0bbd
#
_entry.id   7fcef776158bd4ad36e99e2721ab0bbd
#
_cell.length_a   1.000
_cell.length_b   1.000
_cell.length_c   1.000
_cell.angle_alpha   90.00
_cell.angle_beta   90.00
_cell.angle_gamma   90.00
#
_symmetry.space_group_name_H-M   'P 1'
#
loop_
_entity.id
_entity.type
_entity.pdbx_description
1 polymer ?
#
loop_
_entity_poly.entity_id
_entity_poly.type
_entity_poly.pdbx_seq_one_letter_code
_entity_poly.pdbx_strand_id
1 'polypeptide(L)'
;MSFTADIYKEICTDIAKNSRPNSVYAMRMLKLSNGINIAFSINTLTYMRGAFFSVDAKATANQFPHWKGVDIVIAKLPAYGTDQEYVNVMQLPGSATDIFEIVIENLRSELEKCSVAEDSFAVIAAVLTKWREFFKTDKDLIMSEERQQGLYGELLFLEECLEVFGPMAVSQWAGSNDETHDFYFSSNAVEVKTTSSQAPYYAHISSEYQLDNNDIPGKLFLRFYAFRKSQSAGDKLPDIIERIRRAISHIPQTAQTFTEKIQKYGYYDAAADYYGAGYFVRDQYYFAVKDGFARITKAAVPTGVTDLTYTISVAQCMPFAVNKNSVFAKLKGGVNNVE
;
A
#
# COMPACT_ATOMS: atom_id res chain seq x y z
N MET A 1 -13.94 -9.96 3.37
CA MET A 1 -13.34 -9.85 4.71
C MET A 1 -12.08 -10.69 4.72
N SER A 2 -11.04 -10.30 5.48
CA SER A 2 -9.83 -11.12 5.59
C SER A 2 -10.12 -12.39 6.38
N PHE A 3 -9.36 -13.45 6.15
CA PHE A 3 -9.49 -14.72 6.86
C PHE A 3 -9.43 -14.55 8.40
N THR A 4 -8.51 -13.70 8.87
CA THR A 4 -8.36 -13.37 10.30
C THR A 4 -9.60 -12.66 10.86
N ALA A 5 -10.18 -11.71 10.14
CA ALA A 5 -11.38 -10.99 10.56
C ALA A 5 -12.59 -11.93 10.67
N ASP A 6 -12.73 -12.90 9.76
CA ASP A 6 -13.81 -13.89 9.82
C ASP A 6 -13.66 -14.80 11.06
N ILE A 7 -12.44 -15.24 11.39
CA ILE A 7 -12.19 -16.02 12.63
C ILE A 7 -12.59 -15.22 13.88
N TYR A 8 -12.15 -13.96 13.99
CA TYR A 8 -12.54 -13.15 15.17
C TYR A 8 -14.04 -12.92 15.25
N LYS A 9 -14.72 -12.72 14.11
CA LYS A 9 -16.17 -12.60 14.05
C LYS A 9 -16.88 -13.88 14.54
N GLU A 10 -16.36 -15.04 14.15
CA GLU A 10 -16.89 -16.33 14.66
C GLU A 10 -16.70 -16.46 16.16
N ILE A 11 -15.51 -16.13 16.70
CA ILE A 11 -15.26 -16.15 18.14
C ILE A 11 -16.21 -15.19 18.88
N CYS A 12 -16.42 -13.97 18.37
CA CYS A 12 -17.39 -13.02 18.93
C CYS A 12 -18.81 -13.59 18.94
N THR A 13 -19.20 -14.29 17.87
CA THR A 13 -20.52 -14.93 17.78
C THR A 13 -20.68 -16.03 18.82
N ASP A 14 -19.64 -16.82 19.06
CA ASP A 14 -19.65 -17.89 20.07
C ASP A 14 -19.70 -17.32 21.48
N ILE A 15 -18.98 -16.24 21.78
CA ILE A 15 -19.05 -15.53 23.05
C ILE A 15 -20.48 -15.03 23.31
N ALA A 16 -21.10 -14.39 22.29
CA ALA A 16 -22.45 -13.84 22.41
C ALA A 16 -23.54 -14.93 22.67
N LYS A 17 -23.34 -16.13 22.16
CA LYS A 17 -24.23 -17.26 22.38
C LYS A 17 -24.08 -17.90 23.77
N ASN A 18 -22.93 -17.70 24.41
CA ASN A 18 -22.60 -18.32 25.68
C ASN A 18 -22.80 -17.33 26.85
N SER A 19 -23.94 -17.41 27.54
CA SER A 19 -24.33 -16.48 28.60
C SER A 19 -23.37 -16.42 29.80
N ARG A 20 -22.48 -17.41 29.96
CA ARG A 20 -21.47 -17.51 31.03
C ARG A 20 -20.20 -18.15 30.48
N PRO A 21 -19.28 -17.41 29.91
CA PRO A 21 -18.02 -17.98 29.46
C PRO A 21 -17.24 -18.55 30.66
N ASN A 22 -16.86 -19.82 30.58
CA ASN A 22 -16.08 -20.50 31.62
C ASN A 22 -14.59 -20.12 31.62
N SER A 23 -14.17 -19.27 30.68
CA SER A 23 -12.78 -18.87 30.48
C SER A 23 -12.68 -17.36 30.20
N VAL A 24 -11.59 -16.75 30.65
CA VAL A 24 -11.26 -15.35 30.36
C VAL A 24 -11.01 -15.14 28.88
N TYR A 25 -10.61 -16.16 28.14
CA TYR A 25 -10.36 -16.10 26.71
C TYR A 25 -11.18 -17.15 25.95
N ALA A 26 -11.85 -16.74 24.89
CA ALA A 26 -12.36 -17.61 23.85
C ALA A 26 -11.32 -17.71 22.73
N MET A 27 -11.04 -18.94 22.26
CA MET A 27 -9.92 -19.18 21.35
C MET A 27 -10.31 -20.12 20.21
N ARG A 28 -9.67 -19.91 19.04
CA ARG A 28 -9.68 -20.84 17.90
C ARG A 28 -8.28 -21.12 17.42
N MET A 29 -7.97 -22.39 17.20
CA MET A 29 -6.67 -22.85 16.70
C MET A 29 -6.73 -23.03 15.18
N LEU A 30 -5.69 -22.54 14.52
CA LEU A 30 -5.38 -22.81 13.12
C LEU A 30 -4.00 -23.48 13.05
N LYS A 31 -3.88 -24.54 12.27
CA LYS A 31 -2.60 -25.16 11.95
C LYS A 31 -2.28 -24.87 10.49
N LEU A 32 -1.17 -24.20 10.23
CA LEU A 32 -0.67 -23.94 8.89
C LEU A 32 -0.08 -25.22 8.27
N SER A 33 0.04 -25.24 6.93
CA SER A 33 0.55 -26.40 6.18
C SER A 33 2.00 -26.75 6.53
N ASN A 34 2.80 -25.79 6.97
CA ASN A 34 4.18 -25.96 7.44
C ASN A 34 4.32 -26.36 8.92
N GLY A 35 3.20 -26.62 9.60
CA GLY A 35 3.19 -27.09 10.98
C GLY A 35 3.07 -26.00 12.05
N ILE A 36 3.19 -24.73 11.70
CA ILE A 36 3.02 -23.59 12.63
C ILE A 36 1.57 -23.56 13.14
N ASN A 37 1.40 -23.42 14.44
CA ASN A 37 0.09 -23.26 15.07
C ASN A 37 -0.17 -21.79 15.40
N ILE A 38 -1.38 -21.32 15.11
CA ILE A 38 -1.86 -19.98 15.45
C ILE A 38 -3.12 -20.14 16.29
N ALA A 39 -3.14 -19.58 17.50
CA ALA A 39 -4.34 -19.52 18.31
C ALA A 39 -4.87 -18.09 18.35
N PHE A 40 -5.98 -17.83 17.68
CA PHE A 40 -6.70 -16.57 17.75
C PHE A 40 -7.49 -16.53 19.05
N SER A 41 -7.48 -15.39 19.74
CA SER A 41 -8.14 -15.24 21.03
C SER A 41 -8.89 -13.93 21.16
N ILE A 42 -9.98 -13.94 21.91
CA ILE A 42 -10.70 -12.75 22.36
C ILE A 42 -10.88 -12.86 23.88
N ASN A 43 -10.54 -11.78 24.57
CA ASN A 43 -10.86 -11.66 25.99
C ASN A 43 -12.38 -11.48 26.14
N THR A 44 -13.02 -12.38 26.87
CA THR A 44 -14.48 -12.44 26.98
C THR A 44 -15.11 -11.28 27.75
N LEU A 45 -14.30 -10.52 28.50
CA LEU A 45 -14.74 -9.35 29.26
C LEU A 45 -14.52 -8.04 28.54
N THR A 46 -13.34 -7.89 27.91
CA THR A 46 -12.93 -6.63 27.27
C THR A 46 -13.09 -6.62 25.77
N TYR A 47 -13.33 -7.78 25.14
CA TYR A 47 -13.37 -8.01 23.70
C TYR A 47 -12.06 -7.65 22.98
N MET A 48 -10.97 -7.46 23.74
CA MET A 48 -9.63 -7.27 23.15
C MET A 48 -9.17 -8.57 22.49
N ARG A 49 -8.57 -8.41 21.30
CA ARG A 49 -8.09 -9.50 20.47
C ARG A 49 -6.66 -9.88 20.81
N GLY A 50 -6.30 -11.12 20.55
CA GLY A 50 -4.95 -11.64 20.65
C GLY A 50 -4.71 -12.75 19.65
N ALA A 51 -3.45 -12.98 19.32
CA ALA A 51 -3.02 -14.13 18.53
C ALA A 51 -1.72 -14.70 19.08
N PHE A 52 -1.68 -16.02 19.25
CA PHE A 52 -0.53 -16.78 19.70
C PHE A 52 0.06 -17.53 18.53
N PHE A 53 1.33 -17.32 18.24
CA PHE A 53 2.07 -17.96 17.15
C PHE A 53 3.09 -18.92 17.74
N SER A 54 3.05 -20.20 17.39
CA SER A 54 4.02 -21.18 17.88
C SER A 54 5.42 -20.87 17.35
N VAL A 55 6.43 -21.02 18.21
CA VAL A 55 7.84 -20.83 17.88
C VAL A 55 8.67 -21.97 18.44
N ASP A 56 9.64 -22.46 17.66
CA ASP A 56 10.50 -23.58 18.05
C ASP A 56 11.79 -23.16 18.77
N ALA A 57 12.11 -21.87 18.74
CA ALA A 57 13.28 -21.32 19.41
C ALA A 57 12.92 -20.80 20.80
N LYS A 58 13.89 -20.81 21.74
CA LYS A 58 13.75 -20.09 23.00
C LYS A 58 13.71 -18.59 22.72
N ALA A 59 12.49 -18.08 22.62
CA ALA A 59 12.21 -16.69 22.37
C ALA A 59 12.30 -15.89 23.68
N THR A 60 12.78 -14.64 23.59
CA THR A 60 12.72 -13.70 24.70
C THR A 60 11.90 -12.48 24.28
N ALA A 61 11.03 -12.00 25.17
CA ALA A 61 10.16 -10.86 24.87
C ALA A 61 10.93 -9.60 24.47
N ASN A 62 12.15 -9.42 24.98
CA ASN A 62 13.02 -8.27 24.66
C ASN A 62 13.51 -8.22 23.20
N GLN A 63 13.30 -9.29 22.43
CA GLN A 63 13.67 -9.35 21.01
C GLN A 63 12.58 -8.78 20.10
N PHE A 64 11.39 -8.48 20.64
CA PHE A 64 10.31 -7.89 19.86
C PHE A 64 10.22 -6.38 20.04
N PRO A 65 9.83 -5.66 19.00
CA PRO A 65 9.62 -4.24 19.08
C PRO A 65 8.36 -3.92 19.92
N HIS A 66 8.43 -2.85 20.69
CA HIS A 66 7.28 -2.30 21.42
C HIS A 66 6.74 -1.06 20.73
N TRP A 67 5.41 -0.93 20.61
CA TRP A 67 4.73 0.28 20.16
C TRP A 67 3.35 0.42 20.83
N LYS A 68 2.80 1.62 20.80
CA LYS A 68 1.51 1.94 21.41
C LYS A 68 0.39 1.12 20.78
N GLY A 69 -0.43 0.45 21.59
CA GLY A 69 -1.62 -0.28 21.15
C GLY A 69 -1.46 -1.78 21.01
N VAL A 70 -0.23 -2.32 21.13
CA VAL A 70 0.05 -3.76 21.07
C VAL A 70 1.00 -4.14 22.19
N ASP A 71 0.72 -5.25 22.87
CA ASP A 71 1.62 -5.91 23.80
C ASP A 71 2.07 -7.26 23.24
N ILE A 72 3.35 -7.59 23.44
CA ILE A 72 3.96 -8.81 22.93
C ILE A 72 4.65 -9.54 24.08
N VAL A 73 4.17 -10.74 24.36
CA VAL A 73 4.71 -11.59 25.43
C VAL A 73 4.97 -13.01 24.93
N ILE A 74 5.91 -13.70 25.59
CA ILE A 74 6.11 -15.13 25.38
C ILE A 74 5.21 -15.87 26.37
N ALA A 75 4.42 -16.82 25.88
CA ALA A 75 3.47 -17.55 26.67
C ALA A 75 3.45 -19.04 26.30
N LYS A 76 3.06 -19.86 27.24
CA LYS A 76 2.69 -21.27 26.99
C LYS A 76 1.17 -21.39 27.02
N LEU A 77 0.63 -22.24 26.18
CA LEU A 77 -0.78 -22.58 26.14
C LEU A 77 -0.97 -24.03 26.58
N PRO A 78 -1.10 -24.34 27.90
CA PRO A 78 -1.14 -25.71 28.40
C PRO A 78 -2.25 -26.56 27.79
N ALA A 79 -3.35 -25.97 27.37
CA ALA A 79 -4.46 -26.66 26.70
C ALA A 79 -4.08 -27.26 25.34
N TYR A 80 -2.95 -26.83 24.76
CA TYR A 80 -2.51 -27.22 23.41
C TYR A 80 -1.11 -27.86 23.37
N GLY A 81 -0.59 -28.22 24.55
CA GLY A 81 0.74 -28.84 24.73
C GLY A 81 1.60 -28.09 25.72
N THR A 82 2.26 -28.81 26.63
CA THR A 82 2.90 -28.20 27.79
C THR A 82 4.23 -27.53 27.51
N ASP A 83 4.91 -27.87 26.40
CA ASP A 83 6.29 -27.42 26.11
C ASP A 83 6.39 -26.46 24.95
N GLN A 84 5.32 -26.25 24.19
CA GLN A 84 5.31 -25.33 23.07
C GLN A 84 5.27 -23.88 23.57
N GLU A 85 6.24 -23.07 23.13
CA GLU A 85 6.25 -21.63 23.34
C GLU A 85 5.50 -20.92 22.21
N TYR A 86 4.85 -19.82 22.56
CA TYR A 86 4.11 -18.97 21.64
C TYR A 86 4.51 -17.51 21.83
N VAL A 87 4.69 -16.80 20.71
CA VAL A 87 4.66 -15.34 20.71
C VAL A 87 3.20 -14.90 20.74
N ASN A 88 2.78 -14.29 21.81
CA ASN A 88 1.44 -13.72 21.96
C ASN A 88 1.46 -12.24 21.64
N VAL A 89 0.73 -11.85 20.62
CA VAL A 89 0.51 -10.46 20.20
C VAL A 89 -0.89 -10.06 20.65
N MET A 90 -0.99 -9.10 21.56
CA MET A 90 -2.24 -8.69 22.19
C MET A 90 -2.61 -7.26 21.86
N GLN A 91 -3.87 -7.03 21.54
CA GLN A 91 -4.45 -5.70 21.41
C GLN A 91 -4.55 -5.02 22.78
N LEU A 92 -4.07 -3.80 22.89
CA LEU A 92 -4.23 -2.96 24.08
C LEU A 92 -5.45 -2.03 23.97
N PRO A 93 -6.05 -1.61 25.11
CA PRO A 93 -7.15 -0.65 25.10
C PRO A 93 -6.79 0.64 24.37
N GLY A 94 -7.74 1.14 23.57
CA GLY A 94 -7.57 2.37 22.78
C GLY A 94 -6.85 2.21 21.44
N SER A 95 -6.46 0.98 21.07
CA SER A 95 -6.00 0.67 19.71
C SER A 95 -7.17 0.31 18.79
N ALA A 96 -7.06 0.66 17.51
CA ALA A 96 -8.05 0.33 16.51
C ALA A 96 -8.05 -1.18 16.22
N THR A 97 -9.21 -1.78 16.30
CA THR A 97 -9.40 -3.23 16.17
C THR A 97 -9.13 -3.73 14.76
N ASP A 98 -9.56 -2.99 13.76
CA ASP A 98 -9.33 -3.27 12.34
C ASP A 98 -7.83 -3.25 12.00
N ILE A 99 -7.11 -2.29 12.54
CA ILE A 99 -5.64 -2.20 12.40
C ILE A 99 -4.95 -3.42 13.03
N PHE A 100 -5.39 -3.81 14.23
CA PHE A 100 -4.85 -4.99 14.89
C PHE A 100 -5.08 -6.25 14.03
N GLU A 101 -6.28 -6.43 13.48
CA GLU A 101 -6.61 -7.56 12.60
C GLU A 101 -5.71 -7.60 11.35
N ILE A 102 -5.41 -6.45 10.77
CA ILE A 102 -4.50 -6.35 9.61
C ILE A 102 -3.09 -6.80 9.98
N VAL A 103 -2.57 -6.39 11.14
CA VAL A 103 -1.25 -6.85 11.63
C VAL A 103 -1.23 -8.37 11.79
N ILE A 104 -2.26 -8.93 12.40
CA ILE A 104 -2.36 -10.38 12.61
C ILE A 104 -2.51 -11.14 11.28
N GLU A 105 -3.29 -10.62 10.33
CA GLU A 105 -3.41 -11.21 9.00
C GLU A 105 -2.07 -11.20 8.25
N ASN A 106 -1.32 -10.11 8.36
CA ASN A 106 0.00 -10.04 7.74
C ASN A 106 0.97 -11.06 8.37
N LEU A 107 0.98 -11.19 9.71
CA LEU A 107 1.76 -12.23 10.41
C LEU A 107 1.38 -13.63 9.93
N ARG A 108 0.08 -13.94 9.88
CA ARG A 108 -0.41 -15.24 9.38
C ARG A 108 0.06 -15.51 7.95
N SER A 109 -0.12 -14.55 7.07
CA SER A 109 0.23 -14.68 5.65
C SER A 109 1.73 -14.87 5.42
N GLU A 110 2.58 -14.15 6.15
CA GLU A 110 4.03 -14.30 6.03
C GLU A 110 4.51 -15.64 6.64
N LEU A 111 3.90 -16.06 7.75
CA LEU A 111 4.20 -17.38 8.34
C LEU A 111 3.76 -18.53 7.43
N GLU A 112 2.68 -18.38 6.67
CA GLU A 112 2.24 -19.41 5.72
C GLU A 112 3.22 -19.62 4.56
N LYS A 113 4.00 -18.59 4.22
CA LYS A 113 5.05 -18.64 3.19
C LYS A 113 6.36 -19.29 3.67
N CYS A 114 6.54 -19.47 4.99
CA CYS A 114 7.73 -20.10 5.54
C CYS A 114 7.81 -21.57 5.12
N SER A 115 8.98 -22.00 4.70
CA SER A 115 9.22 -23.38 4.29
C SER A 115 9.29 -24.35 5.49
N VAL A 116 9.72 -23.86 6.65
CA VAL A 116 9.89 -24.62 7.90
C VAL A 116 9.44 -23.81 9.12
N ALA A 117 8.92 -24.50 10.14
CA ALA A 117 8.44 -23.88 11.37
C ALA A 117 9.57 -23.21 12.20
N GLU A 118 10.80 -23.69 12.05
CA GLU A 118 11.99 -23.17 12.73
C GLU A 118 12.28 -21.70 12.43
N ASP A 119 11.82 -21.18 11.28
CA ASP A 119 11.99 -19.78 10.89
C ASP A 119 10.91 -18.86 11.48
N SER A 120 9.90 -19.39 12.15
CA SER A 120 8.71 -18.65 12.61
C SER A 120 9.06 -17.45 13.49
N PHE A 121 10.03 -17.61 14.40
CA PHE A 121 10.47 -16.54 15.29
C PHE A 121 11.07 -15.35 14.51
N ALA A 122 11.96 -15.62 13.56
CA ALA A 122 12.61 -14.60 12.75
C ALA A 122 11.60 -13.84 11.89
N VAL A 123 10.63 -14.55 11.30
CA VAL A 123 9.56 -13.95 10.49
C VAL A 123 8.67 -13.07 11.35
N ILE A 124 8.23 -13.53 12.52
CA ILE A 124 7.42 -12.74 13.43
C ILE A 124 8.16 -11.45 13.83
N ALA A 125 9.43 -11.57 14.23
CA ALA A 125 10.25 -10.41 14.63
C ALA A 125 10.41 -9.40 13.48
N ALA A 126 10.65 -9.88 12.25
CA ALA A 126 10.79 -9.04 11.06
C ALA A 126 9.49 -8.30 10.72
N VAL A 127 8.36 -9.00 10.72
CA VAL A 127 7.05 -8.41 10.44
C VAL A 127 6.68 -7.37 11.49
N LEU A 128 6.83 -7.69 12.78
CA LEU A 128 6.52 -6.76 13.87
C LEU A 128 7.45 -5.53 13.84
N THR A 129 8.71 -5.69 13.45
CA THR A 129 9.64 -4.57 13.29
C THR A 129 9.19 -3.63 12.15
N LYS A 130 8.77 -4.18 11.01
CA LYS A 130 8.20 -3.37 9.91
C LYS A 130 6.98 -2.58 10.36
N TRP A 131 6.06 -3.21 11.10
CA TRP A 131 4.88 -2.54 11.64
C TRP A 131 5.23 -1.44 12.65
N ARG A 132 6.21 -1.66 13.51
CA ARG A 132 6.69 -0.61 14.44
C ARG A 132 7.21 0.61 13.67
N GLU A 133 8.06 0.41 12.66
CA GLU A 133 8.60 1.52 11.87
C GLU A 133 7.48 2.25 11.11
N PHE A 134 6.52 1.51 10.58
CA PHE A 134 5.32 2.08 9.96
C PHE A 134 4.57 3.00 10.93
N PHE A 135 4.24 2.53 12.13
CA PHE A 135 3.50 3.34 13.13
C PHE A 135 4.28 4.54 13.68
N LYS A 136 5.58 4.62 13.45
CA LYS A 136 6.38 5.83 13.77
C LYS A 136 6.21 6.91 12.72
N THR A 137 6.04 6.52 11.46
CA THR A 137 6.09 7.43 10.30
C THR A 137 4.71 7.79 9.77
N ASP A 138 3.76 6.87 9.83
CA ASP A 138 2.41 7.06 9.28
C ASP A 138 1.35 6.71 10.33
N LYS A 139 0.37 7.61 10.53
CA LYS A 139 -0.70 7.41 11.52
C LYS A 139 -1.92 6.70 10.93
N ASP A 140 -2.06 6.70 9.60
CA ASP A 140 -3.22 6.17 8.90
C ASP A 140 -2.82 4.90 8.12
N LEU A 141 -3.08 3.74 8.70
CA LEU A 141 -2.80 2.44 8.10
C LEU A 141 -3.55 2.21 6.79
N ILE A 142 -4.76 2.72 6.70
CA ILE A 142 -5.57 2.65 5.48
C ILE A 142 -5.41 3.98 4.78
N MET A 143 -4.90 3.95 3.56
CA MET A 143 -4.76 5.16 2.76
C MET A 143 -6.09 5.88 2.62
N SER A 144 -6.07 7.21 2.68
CA SER A 144 -7.25 8.02 2.35
C SER A 144 -7.74 7.71 0.92
N GLU A 145 -9.00 8.00 0.65
CA GLU A 145 -9.56 7.76 -0.70
C GLU A 145 -8.80 8.52 -1.79
N GLU A 146 -8.27 9.70 -1.48
CA GLU A 146 -7.45 10.50 -2.40
C GLU A 146 -6.12 9.81 -2.69
N ARG A 147 -5.44 9.30 -1.66
CA ARG A 147 -4.18 8.54 -1.83
C ARG A 147 -4.40 7.24 -2.60
N GLN A 148 -5.50 6.51 -2.31
CA GLN A 148 -5.88 5.30 -3.08
C GLN A 148 -6.08 5.63 -4.56
N GLN A 149 -6.83 6.71 -4.85
CA GLN A 149 -7.11 7.16 -6.21
C GLN A 149 -5.84 7.63 -6.92
N GLY A 150 -4.94 8.34 -6.23
CA GLY A 150 -3.65 8.76 -6.75
C GLY A 150 -2.80 7.56 -7.15
N LEU A 151 -2.58 6.63 -6.21
CA LEU A 151 -1.83 5.39 -6.49
C LEU A 151 -2.46 4.58 -7.62
N TYR A 152 -3.79 4.43 -7.65
CA TYR A 152 -4.48 3.74 -8.73
C TYR A 152 -4.17 4.37 -10.10
N GLY A 153 -4.17 5.71 -10.19
CA GLY A 153 -3.83 6.43 -11.43
C GLY A 153 -2.37 6.24 -11.86
N GLU A 154 -1.44 6.28 -10.91
CA GLU A 154 -0.02 6.01 -11.18
C GLU A 154 0.18 4.56 -11.68
N LEU A 155 -0.47 3.57 -11.03
CA LEU A 155 -0.39 2.17 -11.44
C LEU A 155 -1.04 1.92 -12.79
N LEU A 156 -2.11 2.64 -13.12
CA LEU A 156 -2.74 2.57 -14.46
C LEU A 156 -1.78 3.07 -15.54
N PHE A 157 -1.02 4.14 -15.27
CA PHE A 157 0.03 4.59 -16.18
C PHE A 157 1.23 3.63 -16.18
N LEU A 158 1.57 3.00 -15.07
CA LEU A 158 2.60 1.96 -15.01
C LEU A 158 2.23 0.75 -15.88
N GLU A 159 0.96 0.32 -15.92
CA GLU A 159 0.50 -0.73 -16.85
C GLU A 159 0.74 -0.32 -18.31
N GLU A 160 0.42 0.93 -18.68
CA GLU A 160 0.72 1.45 -20.02
C GLU A 160 2.23 1.46 -20.33
N CYS A 161 3.05 1.74 -19.32
CA CYS A 161 4.51 1.69 -19.46
C CYS A 161 5.04 0.26 -19.58
N LEU A 162 4.48 -0.70 -18.86
CA LEU A 162 4.85 -2.12 -18.95
C LEU A 162 4.59 -2.70 -20.36
N GLU A 163 3.50 -2.27 -21.02
CA GLU A 163 3.22 -2.67 -22.42
C GLU A 163 4.31 -2.19 -23.40
N VAL A 164 4.96 -1.06 -23.12
CA VAL A 164 5.87 -0.39 -24.05
C VAL A 164 7.34 -0.63 -23.73
N PHE A 165 7.71 -0.66 -22.43
CA PHE A 165 9.07 -0.77 -21.92
C PHE A 165 9.34 -2.10 -21.23
N GLY A 166 8.31 -2.93 -21.06
CA GLY A 166 8.43 -4.15 -20.29
C GLY A 166 8.70 -3.91 -18.81
N PRO A 167 9.24 -4.90 -18.09
CA PRO A 167 9.48 -4.84 -16.64
C PRO A 167 10.35 -3.70 -16.15
N MET A 168 11.20 -3.12 -17.02
CA MET A 168 12.00 -1.93 -16.69
C MET A 168 11.16 -0.72 -16.28
N ALA A 169 9.89 -0.65 -16.70
CA ALA A 169 8.97 0.42 -16.31
C ALA A 169 8.84 0.57 -14.78
N VAL A 170 8.98 -0.52 -14.02
CA VAL A 170 8.93 -0.47 -12.56
C VAL A 170 10.06 0.39 -11.96
N SER A 171 11.25 0.37 -12.55
CA SER A 171 12.36 1.21 -12.08
C SER A 171 12.15 2.69 -12.42
N GLN A 172 11.40 2.98 -13.48
CA GLN A 172 11.08 4.34 -13.95
C GLN A 172 9.97 4.99 -13.13
N TRP A 173 9.15 4.22 -12.45
CA TRP A 173 8.16 4.73 -11.50
C TRP A 173 8.86 5.14 -10.20
N ALA A 174 8.82 6.42 -9.85
CA ALA A 174 9.38 6.93 -8.61
C ALA A 174 8.59 6.41 -7.39
N GLY A 175 7.26 6.32 -7.52
CA GLY A 175 6.41 5.87 -6.44
C GLY A 175 6.52 6.82 -5.24
N SER A 176 6.75 6.26 -4.05
CA SER A 176 6.84 7.00 -2.78
C SER A 176 8.27 7.44 -2.42
N ASN A 177 9.14 7.68 -3.39
CA ASN A 177 10.55 7.99 -3.13
C ASN A 177 10.85 9.47 -2.84
N ASP A 178 9.84 10.31 -2.56
CA ASP A 178 9.97 11.77 -2.35
C ASP A 178 10.59 12.50 -3.56
N GLU A 179 10.42 11.93 -4.76
CA GLU A 179 10.83 12.54 -6.02
C GLU A 179 9.80 13.59 -6.48
N THR A 180 10.24 14.51 -7.32
CA THR A 180 9.39 15.59 -7.80
C THR A 180 8.26 15.11 -8.70
N HIS A 181 8.55 14.13 -9.57
CA HIS A 181 7.61 13.59 -10.54
C HIS A 181 7.38 12.09 -10.33
N ASP A 182 6.23 11.60 -10.76
CA ASP A 182 5.83 10.19 -10.55
C ASP A 182 6.64 9.19 -11.40
N PHE A 183 7.12 9.63 -12.59
CA PHE A 183 7.91 8.78 -13.49
C PHE A 183 9.07 9.54 -14.13
N TYR A 184 10.22 8.85 -14.23
CA TYR A 184 11.41 9.35 -14.91
C TYR A 184 11.87 8.40 -16.01
N PHE A 185 12.04 8.94 -17.24
CA PHE A 185 12.46 8.22 -18.41
C PHE A 185 13.70 8.87 -19.00
N SER A 186 14.90 8.52 -18.51
CA SER A 186 16.15 9.15 -18.92
C SER A 186 16.11 10.69 -18.77
N SER A 187 15.80 11.42 -19.84
CA SER A 187 15.73 12.89 -19.84
C SER A 187 14.33 13.44 -19.65
N ASN A 188 13.29 12.61 -19.67
CA ASN A 188 11.89 13.04 -19.64
C ASN A 188 11.20 12.60 -18.35
N ALA A 189 10.15 13.31 -17.95
CA ALA A 189 9.34 12.93 -16.80
C ALA A 189 7.84 12.97 -17.11
N VAL A 190 7.07 12.25 -16.30
CA VAL A 190 5.60 12.26 -16.34
C VAL A 190 5.09 12.45 -14.93
N GLU A 191 4.21 13.43 -14.78
CA GLU A 191 3.38 13.65 -13.61
C GLU A 191 2.00 13.06 -13.85
N VAL A 192 1.43 12.36 -12.89
CA VAL A 192 0.10 11.75 -12.99
C VAL A 192 -0.87 12.48 -12.07
N LYS A 193 -1.99 12.91 -12.61
CA LYS A 193 -3.05 13.54 -11.81
C LYS A 193 -4.38 12.87 -12.04
N THR A 194 -5.15 12.74 -10.97
CA THR A 194 -6.44 12.06 -10.99
C THR A 194 -7.53 12.92 -10.39
N THR A 195 -8.76 12.72 -10.84
CA THR A 195 -9.95 13.28 -10.21
C THR A 195 -11.11 12.29 -10.25
N SER A 196 -11.99 12.33 -9.25
CA SER A 196 -13.28 11.64 -9.29
C SER A 196 -14.47 12.60 -9.46
N SER A 197 -14.20 13.90 -9.55
CA SER A 197 -15.21 14.92 -9.79
C SER A 197 -15.85 14.78 -11.17
N GLN A 198 -17.03 15.37 -11.35
CA GLN A 198 -17.64 15.54 -12.68
C GLN A 198 -16.99 16.72 -13.41
N ALA A 199 -17.15 16.74 -14.74
CA ALA A 199 -16.75 17.91 -15.52
C ALA A 199 -17.50 19.18 -15.07
N PRO A 200 -16.84 20.35 -15.08
CA PRO A 200 -15.49 20.62 -15.57
C PRO A 200 -14.40 20.08 -14.64
N TYR A 201 -13.37 19.48 -15.24
CA TYR A 201 -12.28 18.84 -14.49
C TYR A 201 -11.23 19.84 -14.02
N TYR A 202 -10.69 19.52 -12.85
CA TYR A 202 -9.59 20.24 -12.23
C TYR A 202 -8.52 19.26 -11.77
N ALA A 203 -7.25 19.64 -11.90
CA ALA A 203 -6.11 18.91 -11.35
C ALA A 203 -5.50 19.68 -10.18
N HIS A 204 -5.37 19.01 -9.03
CA HIS A 204 -4.72 19.55 -7.85
C HIS A 204 -3.20 19.34 -7.95
N ILE A 205 -2.45 20.42 -7.80
CA ILE A 205 -0.98 20.44 -7.83
C ILE A 205 -0.49 20.73 -6.42
N SER A 206 0.26 19.81 -5.86
CA SER A 206 0.67 19.82 -4.44
C SER A 206 1.95 20.63 -4.18
N SER A 207 2.67 21.02 -5.23
CA SER A 207 3.83 21.91 -5.12
C SER A 207 4.14 22.60 -6.44
N GLU A 208 4.89 23.69 -6.38
CA GLU A 208 5.40 24.39 -7.56
C GLU A 208 6.38 23.57 -8.41
N TYR A 209 6.90 22.47 -7.84
CA TYR A 209 7.87 21.61 -8.54
C TYR A 209 7.19 20.62 -9.49
N GLN A 210 5.98 20.14 -9.20
CA GLN A 210 5.33 19.07 -9.95
C GLN A 210 5.08 19.38 -11.44
N LEU A 211 4.94 20.65 -11.80
CA LEU A 211 4.82 21.07 -13.20
C LEU A 211 5.98 21.98 -13.64
N ASP A 212 7.06 22.04 -12.84
CA ASP A 212 8.33 22.67 -13.23
C ASP A 212 9.22 21.65 -13.92
N ASN A 213 9.82 22.02 -15.03
CA ASN A 213 10.70 21.16 -15.82
C ASN A 213 12.18 21.52 -15.69
N ASN A 214 12.55 22.35 -14.71
CA ASN A 214 13.93 22.80 -14.51
C ASN A 214 14.86 21.69 -13.98
N ASP A 215 14.32 20.68 -13.35
CA ASP A 215 15.06 19.52 -12.81
C ASP A 215 15.25 18.39 -13.83
N ILE A 216 14.63 18.48 -15.01
CA ILE A 216 14.76 17.50 -16.08
C ILE A 216 15.34 18.11 -17.36
N PRO A 217 16.30 17.43 -18.03
CA PRO A 217 16.89 17.97 -19.25
C PRO A 217 15.97 17.91 -20.47
N GLY A 218 14.89 17.15 -20.41
CA GLY A 218 14.00 16.89 -21.54
C GLY A 218 12.60 17.47 -21.37
N LYS A 219 11.59 16.64 -21.59
CA LYS A 219 10.18 17.05 -21.62
C LYS A 219 9.44 16.54 -20.40
N LEU A 220 8.58 17.40 -19.86
CA LEU A 220 7.60 17.03 -18.86
C LEU A 220 6.24 16.82 -19.53
N PHE A 221 5.56 15.73 -19.14
CA PHE A 221 4.19 15.46 -19.53
C PHE A 221 3.31 15.35 -18.29
N LEU A 222 2.07 15.80 -18.42
CA LEU A 222 1.03 15.57 -17.44
C LEU A 222 0.09 14.47 -17.99
N ARG A 223 0.01 13.35 -17.28
CA ARG A 223 -0.99 12.30 -17.49
C ARG A 223 -2.18 12.57 -16.57
N PHE A 224 -3.36 12.75 -17.14
CA PHE A 224 -4.56 13.03 -16.39
C PHE A 224 -5.63 11.97 -16.58
N TYR A 225 -6.23 11.52 -15.47
CA TYR A 225 -7.38 10.61 -15.46
C TYR A 225 -8.55 11.21 -14.69
N ALA A 226 -9.75 11.16 -15.28
CA ALA A 226 -10.99 11.38 -14.57
C ALA A 226 -11.69 10.04 -14.35
N PHE A 227 -11.96 9.71 -13.10
CA PHE A 227 -12.60 8.45 -12.71
C PHE A 227 -14.06 8.63 -12.34
N ARG A 228 -14.86 7.58 -12.55
CA ARG A 228 -16.10 7.36 -11.84
C ARG A 228 -15.86 6.30 -10.77
N LYS A 229 -16.10 6.66 -9.52
CA LYS A 229 -16.04 5.72 -8.39
C LYS A 229 -17.32 4.91 -8.25
N SER A 230 -17.21 3.65 -7.82
CA SER A 230 -18.34 2.78 -7.48
C SER A 230 -17.95 1.89 -6.30
N GLN A 231 -18.88 1.67 -5.38
CA GLN A 231 -18.68 0.75 -4.25
C GLN A 231 -19.00 -0.71 -4.61
N SER A 232 -19.69 -0.95 -5.71
CA SER A 232 -20.18 -2.29 -6.08
C SER A 232 -19.53 -2.85 -7.35
N ALA A 233 -18.83 -2.04 -8.12
CA ALA A 233 -18.27 -2.44 -9.41
C ALA A 233 -17.07 -1.56 -9.79
N GLY A 234 -16.34 -1.97 -10.83
CA GLY A 234 -15.14 -1.28 -11.30
C GLY A 234 -13.87 -1.98 -10.86
N ASP A 235 -12.76 -1.51 -11.40
CA ASP A 235 -11.43 -2.03 -11.11
C ASP A 235 -10.91 -1.42 -9.82
N LYS A 236 -10.48 -2.24 -8.87
CA LYS A 236 -10.05 -1.79 -7.54
C LYS A 236 -8.52 -1.68 -7.47
N LEU A 237 -8.04 -0.94 -6.47
CA LEU A 237 -6.61 -0.83 -6.22
C LEU A 237 -5.91 -2.20 -6.04
N PRO A 238 -6.43 -3.18 -5.28
CA PRO A 238 -5.84 -4.52 -5.23
C PRO A 238 -5.81 -5.23 -6.58
N ASP A 239 -6.82 -5.03 -7.43
CA ASP A 239 -6.92 -5.72 -8.73
C ASP A 239 -5.80 -5.28 -9.69
N ILE A 240 -5.53 -3.97 -9.80
CA ILE A 240 -4.44 -3.46 -10.63
C ILE A 240 -3.07 -3.86 -10.10
N ILE A 241 -2.87 -3.85 -8.78
CA ILE A 241 -1.64 -4.32 -8.15
C ILE A 241 -1.36 -5.77 -8.53
N GLU A 242 -2.38 -6.62 -8.46
CA GLU A 242 -2.25 -8.04 -8.79
C GLU A 242 -1.99 -8.26 -10.29
N ARG A 243 -2.58 -7.46 -11.18
CA ARG A 243 -2.28 -7.52 -12.63
C ARG A 243 -0.83 -7.16 -12.92
N ILE A 244 -0.32 -6.09 -12.28
CA ILE A 244 1.08 -5.69 -12.43
C ILE A 244 2.01 -6.79 -11.91
N ARG A 245 1.74 -7.35 -10.72
CA ARG A 245 2.52 -8.45 -10.14
C ARG A 245 2.60 -9.65 -11.10
N ARG A 246 1.49 -10.04 -11.71
CA ARG A 246 1.48 -11.13 -12.71
C ARG A 246 2.33 -10.79 -13.92
N ALA A 247 2.23 -9.56 -14.44
CA ALA A 247 3.00 -9.13 -15.61
C ALA A 247 4.52 -9.17 -15.37
N ILE A 248 4.99 -8.93 -14.14
CA ILE A 248 6.41 -8.89 -13.79
C ILE A 248 6.90 -10.14 -13.02
N SER A 249 6.05 -11.12 -12.75
CA SER A 249 6.34 -12.28 -11.90
C SER A 249 7.55 -13.12 -12.36
N HIS A 250 7.85 -13.09 -13.67
CA HIS A 250 8.96 -13.81 -14.27
C HIS A 250 10.33 -13.17 -14.01
N ILE A 251 10.39 -11.98 -13.38
CA ILE A 251 11.62 -11.28 -13.00
C ILE A 251 11.61 -10.98 -11.50
N PRO A 252 12.18 -11.86 -10.66
CA PRO A 252 12.11 -11.77 -9.19
C PRO A 252 12.55 -10.42 -8.63
N GLN A 253 13.64 -9.85 -9.14
CA GLN A 253 14.16 -8.56 -8.68
C GLN A 253 13.18 -7.42 -8.94
N THR A 254 12.54 -7.39 -10.11
CA THR A 254 11.52 -6.38 -10.45
C THR A 254 10.27 -6.54 -9.59
N ALA A 255 9.83 -7.78 -9.34
CA ALA A 255 8.71 -8.08 -8.47
C ALA A 255 8.96 -7.63 -7.02
N GLN A 256 10.18 -7.85 -6.52
CA GLN A 256 10.59 -7.37 -5.21
C GLN A 256 10.58 -5.83 -5.16
N THR A 257 11.21 -5.15 -6.13
CA THR A 257 11.24 -3.67 -6.20
C THR A 257 9.83 -3.09 -6.24
N PHE A 258 8.92 -3.67 -7.02
CA PHE A 258 7.52 -3.24 -7.06
C PHE A 258 6.85 -3.39 -5.69
N THR A 259 7.04 -4.53 -5.03
CA THR A 259 6.46 -4.78 -3.69
C THR A 259 6.98 -3.77 -2.67
N GLU A 260 8.28 -3.47 -2.67
CA GLU A 260 8.86 -2.47 -1.77
C GLU A 260 8.29 -1.07 -2.03
N LYS A 261 8.10 -0.68 -3.31
CA LYS A 261 7.53 0.62 -3.68
C LYS A 261 6.08 0.77 -3.23
N ILE A 262 5.21 -0.22 -3.46
CA ILE A 262 3.81 -0.14 -3.01
C ILE A 262 3.68 -0.15 -1.49
N GLN A 263 4.54 -0.91 -0.77
CA GLN A 263 4.58 -0.89 0.69
C GLN A 263 5.02 0.48 1.23
N LYS A 264 6.03 1.09 0.61
CA LYS A 264 6.48 2.45 0.96
C LYS A 264 5.40 3.50 0.67
N TYR A 265 4.59 3.29 -0.37
CA TYR A 265 3.41 4.14 -0.66
C TYR A 265 2.32 4.00 0.41
N GLY A 266 2.33 2.91 1.18
CA GLY A 266 1.37 2.62 2.25
C GLY A 266 0.35 1.54 1.92
N TYR A 267 0.55 0.78 0.84
CA TYR A 267 -0.31 -0.36 0.53
C TYR A 267 0.23 -1.65 1.14
N TYR A 268 -0.62 -2.36 1.85
CA TYR A 268 -0.35 -3.68 2.43
C TYR A 268 -1.43 -4.66 1.98
N ASP A 269 -1.04 -5.85 1.54
CA ASP A 269 -1.98 -6.89 1.09
C ASP A 269 -2.96 -7.29 2.19
N ALA A 270 -2.52 -7.28 3.44
CA ALA A 270 -3.37 -7.55 4.60
C ALA A 270 -4.53 -6.54 4.73
N ALA A 271 -4.38 -5.33 4.17
CA ALA A 271 -5.40 -4.29 4.14
C ALA A 271 -6.22 -4.28 2.84
N ALA A 272 -6.00 -5.20 1.91
CA ALA A 272 -6.62 -5.18 0.57
C ALA A 272 -8.16 -5.08 0.61
N ASP A 273 -8.81 -5.75 1.56
CA ASP A 273 -10.27 -5.74 1.71
C ASP A 273 -10.86 -4.39 2.10
N TYR A 274 -10.04 -3.48 2.63
CA TYR A 274 -10.48 -2.10 2.97
C TYR A 274 -10.47 -1.16 1.76
N TYR A 275 -9.84 -1.57 0.65
CA TYR A 275 -9.78 -0.79 -0.60
C TYR A 275 -10.92 -1.21 -1.54
N GLY A 276 -12.18 -1.03 -1.08
CA GLY A 276 -13.38 -1.50 -1.79
C GLY A 276 -13.84 -0.64 -2.96
N ALA A 277 -13.34 0.61 -3.07
CA ALA A 277 -13.73 1.51 -4.14
C ALA A 277 -13.22 1.01 -5.50
N GLY A 278 -14.12 0.83 -6.46
CA GLY A 278 -13.79 0.51 -7.84
C GLY A 278 -13.79 1.76 -8.73
N TYR A 279 -12.90 1.79 -9.70
CA TYR A 279 -12.69 2.89 -10.61
C TYR A 279 -13.06 2.51 -12.04
N PHE A 280 -13.69 3.46 -12.75
CA PHE A 280 -13.91 3.43 -14.20
C PHE A 280 -13.30 4.69 -14.78
N VAL A 281 -12.46 4.57 -15.79
CA VAL A 281 -11.95 5.73 -16.54
C VAL A 281 -13.10 6.37 -17.29
N ARG A 282 -13.40 7.63 -16.97
CA ARG A 282 -14.40 8.45 -17.64
C ARG A 282 -13.78 9.22 -18.80
N ASP A 283 -12.68 9.92 -18.49
CA ASP A 283 -11.88 10.68 -19.45
C ASP A 283 -10.39 10.54 -19.09
N GLN A 284 -9.55 10.71 -20.10
CA GLN A 284 -8.10 10.64 -19.91
C GLN A 284 -7.38 11.46 -20.97
N TYR A 285 -6.31 12.12 -20.56
CA TYR A 285 -5.55 13.01 -21.42
C TYR A 285 -4.04 12.89 -21.15
N TYR A 286 -3.25 13.21 -22.18
CA TYR A 286 -1.85 13.52 -22.06
C TYR A 286 -1.65 14.98 -22.47
N PHE A 287 -0.89 15.72 -21.69
CA PHE A 287 -0.54 17.10 -21.99
C PHE A 287 0.97 17.28 -22.01
N ALA A 288 1.49 18.03 -22.99
CA ALA A 288 2.88 18.48 -22.98
C ALA A 288 2.99 19.74 -22.09
N VAL A 289 3.73 19.63 -20.99
CA VAL A 289 3.97 20.76 -20.08
C VAL A 289 5.13 21.60 -20.65
N LYS A 290 4.80 22.77 -21.17
CA LYS A 290 5.73 23.70 -21.82
C LYS A 290 5.29 25.15 -21.60
N ASP A 291 6.00 26.10 -22.20
CA ASP A 291 5.66 27.51 -22.09
C ASP A 291 4.20 27.78 -22.47
N GLY A 292 3.53 28.60 -21.67
CA GLY A 292 2.11 28.90 -21.77
C GLY A 292 1.18 27.85 -21.13
N PHE A 293 1.69 26.72 -20.63
CA PHE A 293 0.88 25.78 -19.87
C PHE A 293 0.42 26.41 -18.56
N ALA A 294 -0.80 26.07 -18.12
CA ALA A 294 -1.36 26.55 -16.84
C ALA A 294 -0.58 25.96 -15.66
N ARG A 295 0.49 26.63 -15.23
CA ARG A 295 1.37 26.16 -14.14
C ARG A 295 2.01 27.33 -13.40
N ILE A 296 2.41 27.05 -12.15
CA ILE A 296 3.32 27.90 -11.38
C ILE A 296 4.65 27.14 -11.25
N THR A 297 5.73 27.75 -11.70
CA THR A 297 7.09 27.20 -11.57
C THR A 297 7.81 27.81 -10.38
N LYS A 298 8.86 27.16 -9.88
CA LYS A 298 9.67 27.67 -8.77
C LYS A 298 10.17 29.11 -9.00
N ALA A 299 10.55 29.42 -10.22
CA ALA A 299 11.02 30.77 -10.59
C ALA A 299 9.94 31.85 -10.50
N ALA A 300 8.66 31.48 -10.57
CA ALA A 300 7.53 32.39 -10.44
C ALA A 300 7.07 32.61 -8.99
N VAL A 301 7.57 31.81 -8.03
CA VAL A 301 7.20 31.90 -6.61
C VAL A 301 8.01 33.02 -5.95
N PRO A 302 7.38 34.02 -5.29
CA PRO A 302 8.10 35.06 -4.57
C PRO A 302 8.98 34.49 -3.45
N THR A 303 10.12 35.14 -3.19
CA THR A 303 11.02 34.79 -2.09
C THR A 303 10.26 34.81 -0.75
N GLY A 304 10.39 33.75 0.03
CA GLY A 304 9.72 33.60 1.34
C GLY A 304 8.34 32.93 1.29
N VAL A 305 7.83 32.59 0.10
CA VAL A 305 6.63 31.76 -0.06
C VAL A 305 7.05 30.30 -0.09
N THR A 306 6.39 29.48 0.75
CA THR A 306 6.61 28.01 0.88
C THR A 306 5.29 27.28 0.85
N ASP A 307 5.33 25.95 0.65
CA ASP A 307 4.18 25.05 0.70
C ASP A 307 3.03 25.46 -0.25
N LEU A 308 3.42 25.87 -1.46
CA LEU A 308 2.47 26.30 -2.48
C LEU A 308 1.68 25.11 -3.03
N THR A 309 0.37 25.18 -2.90
CA THR A 309 -0.56 24.28 -3.59
C THR A 309 -1.52 25.09 -4.47
N TYR A 310 -1.92 24.54 -5.61
CA TYR A 310 -2.86 25.21 -6.49
C TYR A 310 -3.65 24.22 -7.34
N THR A 311 -4.67 24.71 -8.00
CA THR A 311 -5.55 23.90 -8.86
C THR A 311 -5.58 24.48 -10.25
N ILE A 312 -5.43 23.63 -11.27
CA ILE A 312 -5.52 24.04 -12.68
C ILE A 312 -6.78 23.47 -13.33
N SER A 313 -7.39 24.25 -14.21
CA SER A 313 -8.50 23.79 -15.04
C SER A 313 -7.98 22.93 -16.19
N VAL A 314 -8.46 21.68 -16.29
CA VAL A 314 -8.12 20.77 -17.38
C VAL A 314 -8.55 21.33 -18.74
N ALA A 315 -9.64 22.09 -18.79
CA ALA A 315 -10.05 22.77 -20.02
C ALA A 315 -9.01 23.77 -20.56
N GLN A 316 -8.25 24.43 -19.68
CA GLN A 316 -7.14 25.32 -20.06
C GLN A 316 -5.90 24.54 -20.52
N CYS A 317 -5.80 23.26 -20.22
CA CYS A 317 -4.70 22.40 -20.67
C CYS A 317 -4.96 21.81 -22.07
N MET A 318 -6.19 21.85 -22.59
CA MET A 318 -6.55 21.23 -23.88
C MET A 318 -5.73 21.69 -25.09
N PRO A 319 -5.28 22.96 -25.21
CA PRO A 319 -4.38 23.38 -26.29
C PRO A 319 -3.01 22.66 -26.29
N PHE A 320 -2.64 22.01 -25.18
CA PHE A 320 -1.40 21.27 -24.99
C PHE A 320 -1.60 19.76 -25.06
N ALA A 321 -2.81 19.30 -25.41
CA ALA A 321 -3.11 17.88 -25.52
C ALA A 321 -2.27 17.23 -26.61
N VAL A 322 -1.76 16.03 -26.30
CA VAL A 322 -0.95 15.20 -27.20
C VAL A 322 -1.46 13.76 -27.17
N ASN A 323 -1.23 13.03 -28.25
CA ASN A 323 -1.64 11.62 -28.28
C ASN A 323 -0.64 10.70 -27.58
N LYS A 324 -1.14 9.55 -27.08
CA LYS A 324 -0.34 8.52 -26.38
C LYS A 324 0.93 8.14 -27.15
N ASN A 325 0.81 7.87 -28.46
CA ASN A 325 1.93 7.39 -29.27
C ASN A 325 3.06 8.44 -29.35
N SER A 326 2.70 9.73 -29.48
CA SER A 326 3.68 10.82 -29.47
C SER A 326 4.41 10.94 -28.14
N VAL A 327 3.72 10.74 -27.01
CA VAL A 327 4.33 10.74 -25.68
C VAL A 327 5.31 9.58 -25.56
N PHE A 328 4.86 8.35 -25.79
CA PHE A 328 5.70 7.16 -25.65
C PHE A 328 6.89 7.15 -26.64
N ALA A 329 6.74 7.71 -27.85
CA ALA A 329 7.87 7.89 -28.76
C ALA A 329 8.94 8.83 -28.17
N LYS A 330 8.54 9.88 -27.44
CA LYS A 330 9.49 10.77 -26.75
C LYS A 330 10.12 10.11 -25.54
N LEU A 331 9.34 9.36 -24.74
CA LEU A 331 9.84 8.62 -23.59
C LEU A 331 10.87 7.55 -24.02
N LYS A 332 10.68 6.88 -25.17
CA LYS A 332 11.64 5.92 -25.75
C LYS A 332 12.92 6.60 -26.26
N GLY A 333 12.81 7.78 -26.86
CA GLY A 333 13.94 8.47 -27.47
C GLY A 333 15.01 8.94 -26.48
N GLY A 334 14.70 8.99 -25.18
CA GLY A 334 15.67 9.22 -24.10
C GLY A 334 16.49 7.99 -23.72
N VAL A 335 16.08 6.80 -24.12
CA VAL A 335 16.73 5.51 -23.74
C VAL A 335 17.86 5.13 -24.72
N ASN A 336 17.91 5.74 -25.92
CA ASN A 336 18.79 5.31 -27.01
C ASN A 336 20.12 6.08 -27.14
N ASN A 337 20.54 6.87 -26.15
CA ASN A 337 21.83 7.57 -26.17
C ASN A 337 22.78 7.08 -25.07
N VAL A 338 22.99 5.78 -25.00
CA VAL A 338 24.18 5.20 -24.36
C VAL A 338 24.80 4.23 -25.38
N GLU A 339 25.61 4.79 -26.28
CA GLU A 339 26.70 4.07 -26.91
C GLU A 339 27.98 4.22 -26.09
#